data_dfcfb54a98e15e1a7cfb33ae90503f6d
#
_entry.id   dfcfb54a98e15e1a7cfb33ae90503f6d
#
_cell.length_a   1.000
_cell.length_b   1.000
_cell.length_c   1.000
_cell.angle_alpha   90.00
_cell.angle_beta   90.00
_cell.angle_gamma   90.00
#
_symmetry.space_group_name_H-M   'P 1'
#
loop_
_entity.id
_entity.type
_entity.pdbx_description
1 polymer ?
#
loop_
_entity_poly.entity_id
_entity_poly.type
_entity_poly.pdbx_seq_one_letter_code
_entity_poly.pdbx_strand_id
1 'polypeptide(L)'
;MTKEMLINVVEGEECRIAIVQEGQLEELYLERASVERHVGNIYKGRVNNVEPTIQAAFVDIGMAKNGFLHASDVLPSAYPRRKKGSEGAEADPEAGKEHRGHRRIQDVFRPGDEVVVQITKEGLGTKGPSLTTALSIPGRYLVLMPGLGRLGVSRKIEDETTRRQLRDLLAELHPPEGMGFIVRTAGLGRGKRDLQRDLQYLVRLWKVVQARVQSSKAPADIFRESDLVMRTLRDMYTTDIATVWIDSEPVLKRVLEFMKIAMPRSVGAVQFYAEKVPLFHKYHVEEAIDRIYSRVVTLPKGGSIVIDQTEALVAIDVNSGRFRHGRDAEESAHQLNVNAAKEIARQIRLRDLGGLILIDFVDMQKTENRRHVERELRDALAGDKARSQILHISKFGIVEMTRQRVQPSLERSTYTDCPYCKGSGILKHPESVALEVMRHLKLLVSRDQIAVIDVMLHPQVADHINNAKRTTLARMEADTHKRIHVKSNPEASIDHASYRCLDDRGSEVRADLPLPPAPPPLPPPPPEEPSEAETPLPDTPEE
;
A
#
# COMPACT_ATOMS: atom_id res chain seq x y z
N MET A 1 2.85 -16.57 27.01
CA MET A 1 3.31 -16.11 25.68
C MET A 1 3.99 -14.77 25.88
N THR A 2 5.30 -14.72 25.75
CA THR A 2 6.07 -13.46 25.95
C THR A 2 6.17 -12.74 24.62
N LYS A 3 5.67 -11.48 24.57
CA LYS A 3 5.87 -10.57 23.44
C LYS A 3 6.97 -9.58 23.80
N GLU A 4 7.81 -9.27 22.83
CA GLU A 4 8.87 -8.27 22.95
C GLU A 4 8.75 -7.27 21.79
N MET A 5 9.04 -6.01 22.06
CA MET A 5 9.13 -4.96 21.06
C MET A 5 10.59 -4.56 20.91
N LEU A 6 11.10 -4.62 19.69
CA LEU A 6 12.47 -4.29 19.36
C LEU A 6 12.48 -3.00 18.54
N ILE A 7 13.20 -1.99 18.99
CA ILE A 7 13.31 -0.69 18.34
C ILE A 7 14.77 -0.49 17.94
N ASN A 8 15.02 -0.58 16.64
CA ASN A 8 16.33 -0.38 16.03
C ASN A 8 16.33 0.95 15.28
N VAL A 9 17.31 1.80 15.58
CA VAL A 9 17.39 3.16 15.04
C VAL A 9 18.79 3.43 14.49
N VAL A 10 18.85 3.71 13.19
CA VAL A 10 20.02 4.30 12.54
C VAL A 10 19.73 5.80 12.42
N GLU A 11 20.43 6.60 13.22
CA GLU A 11 20.17 8.05 13.33
C GLU A 11 20.31 8.73 11.97
N GLY A 12 19.25 9.48 11.58
CA GLY A 12 19.23 10.22 10.32
C GLY A 12 18.97 9.36 9.06
N GLU A 13 18.84 8.04 9.19
CA GLU A 13 18.64 7.15 8.05
C GLU A 13 17.34 6.35 8.14
N GLU A 14 17.22 5.51 9.16
CA GLU A 14 16.14 4.54 9.24
C GLU A 14 15.75 4.23 10.69
N CYS A 15 14.45 4.06 10.92
CA CYS A 15 13.90 3.54 12.16
C CYS A 15 13.07 2.29 11.86
N ARG A 16 13.37 1.18 12.54
CA ARG A 16 12.69 -0.10 12.39
C ARG A 16 12.16 -0.57 13.74
N ILE A 17 10.93 -1.06 13.76
CA ILE A 17 10.29 -1.59 14.96
C ILE A 17 9.71 -2.96 14.64
N ALA A 18 10.14 -3.97 15.39
CA ALA A 18 9.66 -5.33 15.27
C ALA A 18 8.90 -5.74 16.54
N ILE A 19 7.78 -6.43 16.38
CA ILE A 19 7.11 -7.13 17.48
C ILE A 19 7.37 -8.62 17.28
N VAL A 20 8.02 -9.22 18.28
CA VAL A 20 8.39 -10.62 18.28
C VAL A 20 7.60 -11.34 19.35
N GLN A 21 7.00 -12.48 19.02
CA GLN A 21 6.30 -13.36 19.94
C GLN A 21 6.91 -14.76 19.88
N GLU A 22 7.41 -15.25 21.01
CA GLU A 22 8.05 -16.58 21.11
C GLU A 22 9.17 -16.80 20.07
N GLY A 23 9.95 -15.75 19.76
CA GLY A 23 11.02 -15.80 18.77
C GLY A 23 10.56 -15.68 17.31
N GLN A 24 9.26 -15.49 17.05
CA GLN A 24 8.73 -15.27 15.71
C GLN A 24 8.35 -13.80 15.49
N LEU A 25 8.73 -13.25 14.35
CA LEU A 25 8.36 -11.90 13.93
C LEU A 25 6.86 -11.87 13.58
N GLU A 26 6.08 -11.07 14.31
CA GLU A 26 4.64 -10.90 14.11
C GLU A 26 4.27 -9.61 13.37
N GLU A 27 4.98 -8.52 13.65
CA GLU A 27 4.74 -7.22 13.03
C GLU A 27 6.07 -6.50 12.80
N LEU A 28 6.15 -5.79 11.68
CA LEU A 28 7.31 -4.98 11.29
C LEU A 28 6.85 -3.60 10.83
N TYR A 29 7.50 -2.57 11.36
CA TYR A 29 7.31 -1.17 10.98
C TYR A 29 8.64 -0.58 10.60
N LEU A 30 8.67 0.14 9.47
CA LEU A 30 9.87 0.75 8.92
C LEU A 30 9.55 2.17 8.47
N GLU A 31 10.42 3.10 8.82
CA GLU A 31 10.36 4.48 8.36
C GLU A 31 11.77 4.97 8.03
N ARG A 32 11.97 5.46 6.82
CA ARG A 32 13.23 6.04 6.37
C ARG A 32 13.17 7.56 6.45
N ALA A 33 14.25 8.17 6.88
CA ALA A 33 14.37 9.62 6.97
C ALA A 33 14.24 10.31 5.59
N SER A 34 14.58 9.59 4.51
CA SER A 34 14.42 10.07 3.12
C SER A 34 12.96 10.20 2.66
N VAL A 35 12.02 9.57 3.38
CA VAL A 35 10.57 9.61 3.10
C VAL A 35 9.88 10.29 4.27
N GLU A 36 9.97 11.62 4.32
CA GLU A 36 9.24 12.39 5.32
C GLU A 36 7.73 12.12 5.17
N ARG A 37 7.11 11.65 6.25
CA ARG A 37 5.66 11.49 6.34
C ARG A 37 5.06 12.76 6.91
N HIS A 38 4.16 13.35 6.14
CA HIS A 38 3.47 14.58 6.54
C HIS A 38 2.01 14.33 6.94
N VAL A 39 1.47 13.13 6.73
CA VAL A 39 0.10 12.78 7.15
C VAL A 39 -0.04 12.93 8.66
N GLY A 40 -1.06 13.70 9.07
CA GLY A 40 -1.30 14.04 10.48
C GLY A 40 -0.67 15.37 10.90
N ASN A 41 0.31 15.89 10.17
CA ASN A 41 0.91 17.19 10.46
C ASN A 41 -0.09 18.33 10.25
N ILE A 42 -0.02 19.35 11.10
CA ILE A 42 -0.88 20.52 11.06
C ILE A 42 -0.04 21.73 10.63
N TYR A 43 -0.53 22.43 9.64
CA TYR A 43 0.10 23.63 9.08
C TYR A 43 -0.83 24.82 9.18
N LYS A 44 -0.25 25.99 9.30
CA LYS A 44 -0.91 27.27 9.03
C LYS A 44 -0.57 27.65 7.59
N GLY A 45 -1.53 27.47 6.68
CA GLY A 45 -1.32 27.70 5.25
C GLY A 45 -1.94 29.01 4.79
N ARG A 46 -1.59 29.42 3.57
CA ARG A 46 -2.18 30.55 2.86
C ARG A 46 -2.84 30.06 1.58
N VAL A 47 -4.08 30.47 1.35
CA VAL A 47 -4.81 30.13 0.14
C VAL A 47 -4.18 30.84 -1.05
N ASN A 48 -3.65 30.07 -2.01
CA ASN A 48 -3.07 30.62 -3.24
C ASN A 48 -4.11 30.78 -4.34
N ASN A 49 -4.96 29.77 -4.54
CA ASN A 49 -6.00 29.76 -5.56
C ASN A 49 -7.26 29.06 -5.07
N VAL A 50 -8.40 29.49 -5.59
CA VAL A 50 -9.70 28.88 -5.36
C VAL A 50 -10.28 28.46 -6.70
N GLU A 51 -10.63 27.18 -6.85
CA GLU A 51 -11.11 26.59 -8.10
C GLU A 51 -12.59 26.16 -7.94
N PRO A 52 -13.52 27.01 -8.39
CA PRO A 52 -14.96 26.75 -8.23
C PRO A 52 -15.46 25.50 -8.94
N THR A 53 -14.82 25.15 -10.07
CA THR A 53 -15.23 24.03 -10.91
C THR A 53 -15.14 22.68 -10.18
N ILE A 54 -14.10 22.50 -9.38
CA ILE A 54 -13.84 21.29 -8.58
C ILE A 54 -14.14 21.51 -7.09
N GLN A 55 -14.72 22.67 -6.72
CA GLN A 55 -15.06 23.02 -5.35
C GLN A 55 -13.88 22.84 -4.37
N ALA A 56 -12.67 23.30 -4.75
CA ALA A 56 -11.45 23.16 -3.97
C ALA A 56 -10.64 24.44 -3.89
N ALA A 57 -9.83 24.56 -2.83
CA ALA A 57 -8.81 25.58 -2.67
C ALA A 57 -7.41 24.95 -2.68
N PHE A 58 -6.47 25.62 -3.31
CA PHE A 58 -5.05 25.27 -3.26
C PHE A 58 -4.37 26.13 -2.20
N VAL A 59 -3.79 25.48 -1.21
CA VAL A 59 -3.23 26.11 -0.02
C VAL A 59 -1.71 25.90 -0.01
N ASP A 60 -0.98 27.00 0.07
CA ASP A 60 0.46 26.98 0.34
C ASP A 60 0.68 26.67 1.82
N ILE A 61 1.34 25.56 2.08
CA ILE A 61 1.70 25.08 3.43
C ILE A 61 3.21 25.10 3.68
N GLY A 62 3.99 25.74 2.79
CA GLY A 62 5.44 25.79 2.85
C GLY A 62 6.15 24.58 2.27
N MET A 63 5.44 23.71 1.53
CA MET A 63 6.00 22.57 0.82
C MET A 63 6.21 22.90 -0.67
N ALA A 64 6.94 22.04 -1.39
CA ALA A 64 7.20 22.22 -2.83
C ALA A 64 5.91 22.26 -3.69
N LYS A 65 4.81 21.68 -3.19
CA LYS A 65 3.50 21.66 -3.87
C LYS A 65 2.41 22.14 -2.93
N ASN A 66 1.47 22.91 -3.50
CA ASN A 66 0.29 23.36 -2.77
C ASN A 66 -0.58 22.18 -2.36
N GLY A 67 -1.15 22.23 -1.16
CA GLY A 67 -2.10 21.25 -0.69
C GLY A 67 -3.49 21.47 -1.28
N PHE A 68 -4.22 20.39 -1.49
CA PHE A 68 -5.58 20.35 -2.03
C PHE A 68 -6.61 20.28 -0.90
N LEU A 69 -7.46 21.31 -0.76
CA LEU A 69 -8.52 21.41 0.24
C LEU A 69 -9.89 21.45 -0.45
N HIS A 70 -10.64 20.35 -0.38
CA HIS A 70 -11.98 20.29 -0.94
C HIS A 70 -13.02 20.91 0.01
N ALA A 71 -14.11 21.46 -0.52
CA ALA A 71 -15.16 22.10 0.26
C ALA A 71 -15.80 21.19 1.33
N SER A 72 -15.91 19.88 1.08
CA SER A 72 -16.41 18.89 2.05
C SER A 72 -15.50 18.71 3.27
N ASP A 73 -14.22 19.05 3.15
CA ASP A 73 -13.22 18.92 4.20
C ASP A 73 -13.01 20.22 5.00
N VAL A 74 -13.88 21.21 4.76
CA VAL A 74 -13.85 22.50 5.46
C VAL A 74 -14.96 22.56 6.52
N LEU A 75 -14.53 22.69 7.77
CA LEU A 75 -15.48 22.91 8.88
C LEU A 75 -15.96 24.36 8.95
N PRO A 76 -17.21 24.62 9.36
CA PRO A 76 -17.73 25.97 9.55
C PRO A 76 -16.91 26.82 10.54
N SER A 77 -16.27 26.18 11.52
CA SER A 77 -15.40 26.85 12.50
C SER A 77 -14.10 27.40 11.90
N ALA A 78 -13.71 26.92 10.72
CA ALA A 78 -12.51 27.37 10.00
C ALA A 78 -12.77 28.53 9.04
N TYR A 79 -14.02 29.01 8.91
CA TYR A 79 -14.33 30.14 8.04
C TYR A 79 -13.66 31.41 8.53
N PRO A 80 -12.96 32.18 7.64
CA PRO A 80 -12.31 33.42 8.03
C PRO A 80 -13.31 34.41 8.63
N ARG A 81 -13.02 34.94 9.82
CA ARG A 81 -13.83 35.99 10.45
C ARG A 81 -13.59 37.29 9.71
N ARG A 82 -14.45 37.63 8.75
CA ARG A 82 -14.38 38.94 8.05
C ARG A 82 -14.92 40.01 8.98
N LYS A 83 -14.15 41.10 9.19
CA LYS A 83 -14.65 42.31 9.86
C LYS A 83 -15.80 42.84 9.01
N LYS A 84 -16.97 43.09 9.65
CA LYS A 84 -18.12 43.78 9.03
C LYS A 84 -17.63 45.16 8.55
N GLY A 85 -17.51 45.32 7.24
CA GLY A 85 -17.05 46.57 6.64
C GLY A 85 -16.94 46.49 5.12
N SER A 86 -17.92 45.89 4.44
CA SER A 86 -18.25 46.11 3.03
C SER A 86 -19.71 45.71 2.82
N GLU A 87 -20.48 46.68 2.40
CA GLU A 87 -21.91 46.63 2.12
C GLU A 87 -22.29 45.42 1.24
N GLY A 88 -23.41 44.75 1.60
CA GLY A 88 -24.16 43.89 0.71
C GLY A 88 -24.25 42.42 1.12
N ALA A 89 -24.69 42.12 2.32
CA ALA A 89 -25.51 40.93 2.61
C ALA A 89 -26.11 41.06 4.01
N GLU A 90 -27.38 41.44 4.08
CA GLU A 90 -28.18 41.35 5.29
C GLU A 90 -28.13 39.93 5.85
N ALA A 91 -27.69 39.82 7.09
CA ALA A 91 -27.80 38.59 7.84
C ALA A 91 -29.25 38.36 8.21
N ASP A 92 -29.90 37.44 7.53
CA ASP A 92 -31.25 36.98 7.87
C ASP A 92 -31.17 36.23 9.22
N PRO A 93 -31.82 36.75 10.29
CA PRO A 93 -31.79 36.15 11.62
C PRO A 93 -32.54 34.82 11.72
N GLU A 94 -33.33 34.45 10.70
CA GLU A 94 -34.17 33.25 10.68
C GLU A 94 -33.55 32.03 9.95
N ALA A 95 -32.34 32.12 9.38
CA ALA A 95 -31.66 31.00 8.71
C ALA A 95 -31.11 29.94 9.67
N GLY A 96 -31.60 29.86 10.89
CA GLY A 96 -31.11 28.99 11.98
C GLY A 96 -31.53 27.53 11.91
N LYS A 97 -32.35 27.07 10.94
CA LYS A 97 -32.89 25.68 11.01
C LYS A 97 -32.92 24.83 9.75
N GLU A 98 -32.71 25.36 8.56
CA GLU A 98 -32.90 24.52 7.35
C GLU A 98 -31.94 24.85 6.20
N HIS A 99 -30.63 24.72 6.33
CA HIS A 99 -29.79 24.44 5.15
C HIS A 99 -28.48 23.81 5.61
N ARG A 100 -28.46 22.47 5.74
CA ARG A 100 -27.25 21.62 5.79
C ARG A 100 -26.60 21.49 4.40
N GLY A 101 -26.60 22.53 3.57
CA GLY A 101 -25.90 22.60 2.31
C GLY A 101 -24.44 23.03 2.53
N HIS A 102 -23.49 22.33 1.97
CA HIS A 102 -22.08 22.74 1.94
C HIS A 102 -22.01 24.09 1.21
N ARG A 103 -21.46 25.12 1.87
CA ARG A 103 -21.20 26.40 1.21
C ARG A 103 -20.19 26.18 0.09
N ARG A 104 -20.33 26.94 -1.00
CA ARG A 104 -19.37 26.87 -2.12
C ARG A 104 -18.01 27.36 -1.66
N ILE A 105 -16.93 26.74 -2.13
CA ILE A 105 -15.56 27.06 -1.69
C ILE A 105 -15.21 28.54 -1.87
N GLN A 106 -15.67 29.16 -2.96
CA GLN A 106 -15.45 30.58 -3.26
C GLN A 106 -16.17 31.55 -2.31
N ASP A 107 -17.23 31.07 -1.60
CA ASP A 107 -17.94 31.87 -0.60
C ASP A 107 -17.23 31.81 0.75
N VAL A 108 -16.37 30.79 0.96
CA VAL A 108 -15.62 30.55 2.19
C VAL A 108 -14.25 31.20 2.12
N PHE A 109 -13.47 30.92 1.08
CA PHE A 109 -12.08 31.35 0.97
C PHE A 109 -11.83 32.28 -0.21
N ARG A 110 -10.85 33.17 -0.04
CA ARG A 110 -10.26 34.02 -1.09
C ARG A 110 -8.75 33.80 -1.14
N PRO A 111 -8.10 34.02 -2.30
CA PRO A 111 -6.64 34.07 -2.36
C PRO A 111 -6.08 35.03 -1.31
N GLY A 112 -5.07 34.58 -0.57
CA GLY A 112 -4.45 35.33 0.53
C GLY A 112 -4.98 35.03 1.93
N ASP A 113 -6.15 34.36 2.07
CA ASP A 113 -6.70 33.96 3.37
C ASP A 113 -5.78 32.97 4.08
N GLU A 114 -5.62 33.12 5.40
CA GLU A 114 -4.90 32.15 6.22
C GLU A 114 -5.85 31.09 6.76
N VAL A 115 -5.42 29.82 6.71
CA VAL A 115 -6.21 28.68 7.17
C VAL A 115 -5.33 27.67 7.88
N VAL A 116 -5.84 27.08 8.97
CA VAL A 116 -5.16 25.96 9.66
C VAL A 116 -5.68 24.65 9.07
N VAL A 117 -4.77 23.84 8.57
CA VAL A 117 -5.06 22.61 7.85
C VAL A 117 -4.22 21.45 8.33
N GLN A 118 -4.74 20.26 8.18
CA GLN A 118 -4.06 18.99 8.47
C GLN A 118 -3.96 18.16 7.20
N ILE A 119 -2.81 17.53 6.97
CA ILE A 119 -2.63 16.59 5.85
C ILE A 119 -3.34 15.28 6.16
N THR A 120 -4.22 14.84 5.28
CA THR A 120 -4.95 13.56 5.38
C THR A 120 -4.37 12.48 4.49
N LYS A 121 -3.78 12.87 3.35
CA LYS A 121 -3.13 11.97 2.40
C LYS A 121 -1.91 12.65 1.80
N GLU A 122 -0.84 11.86 1.61
CA GLU A 122 0.34 12.34 0.89
C GLU A 122 0.03 12.69 -0.56
N GLY A 123 0.82 13.60 -1.12
CA GLY A 123 0.80 13.88 -2.55
C GLY A 123 1.42 12.73 -3.35
N LEU A 124 0.84 12.41 -4.49
CA LEU A 124 1.34 11.37 -5.40
C LEU A 124 1.72 11.97 -6.76
N GLY A 125 2.94 11.72 -7.21
CA GLY A 125 3.43 12.19 -8.50
C GLY A 125 3.37 13.70 -8.62
N THR A 126 2.54 14.24 -9.52
CA THR A 126 2.36 15.67 -9.76
C THR A 126 1.36 16.34 -8.80
N LYS A 127 0.55 15.57 -8.06
CA LYS A 127 -0.51 16.08 -7.16
C LYS A 127 0.05 16.43 -5.79
N GLY A 128 -0.37 17.56 -5.23
CA GLY A 128 -0.09 17.96 -3.85
C GLY A 128 -0.87 17.13 -2.81
N PRO A 129 -0.53 17.26 -1.50
CA PRO A 129 -1.20 16.52 -0.44
C PRO A 129 -2.66 16.96 -0.28
N SER A 130 -3.52 16.03 0.18
CA SER A 130 -4.92 16.36 0.53
C SER A 130 -4.99 16.93 1.93
N LEU A 131 -5.76 18.00 2.08
CA LEU A 131 -5.91 18.75 3.31
C LEU A 131 -7.33 18.66 3.89
N THR A 132 -7.45 18.87 5.19
CA THR A 132 -8.72 19.08 5.89
C THR A 132 -8.57 20.16 6.96
N THR A 133 -9.64 20.88 7.26
CA THR A 133 -9.71 21.75 8.44
C THR A 133 -10.29 21.04 9.65
N ALA A 134 -10.81 19.82 9.48
CA ALA A 134 -11.24 18.96 10.57
C ALA A 134 -10.02 18.32 11.26
N LEU A 135 -9.36 19.11 12.11
CA LEU A 135 -8.15 18.69 12.80
C LEU A 135 -8.44 17.51 13.72
N SER A 136 -7.50 16.56 13.76
CA SER A 136 -7.56 15.40 14.64
C SER A 136 -6.20 15.15 15.27
N ILE A 137 -6.13 15.13 16.59
CA ILE A 137 -4.90 14.85 17.35
C ILE A 137 -5.10 13.54 18.10
N PRO A 138 -4.42 12.46 17.69
CA PRO A 138 -4.57 11.17 18.32
C PRO A 138 -3.80 11.10 19.63
N GLY A 139 -4.53 10.77 20.71
CA GLY A 139 -3.98 10.26 21.96
C GLY A 139 -3.89 8.73 21.94
N ARG A 140 -3.66 8.14 23.10
CA ARG A 140 -3.61 6.70 23.25
C ARG A 140 -5.01 6.06 23.18
N TYR A 141 -5.92 6.57 23.99
CA TYR A 141 -7.29 6.06 24.15
C TYR A 141 -8.33 6.95 23.50
N LEU A 142 -8.01 8.21 23.31
CA LEU A 142 -8.89 9.23 22.76
C LEU A 142 -8.29 9.87 21.52
N VAL A 143 -9.14 10.43 20.66
CA VAL A 143 -8.74 11.36 19.62
C VAL A 143 -9.42 12.68 19.91
N LEU A 144 -8.66 13.76 19.98
CA LEU A 144 -9.19 15.10 20.11
C LEU A 144 -9.52 15.66 18.72
N MET A 145 -10.72 16.22 18.57
CA MET A 145 -11.19 16.89 17.34
C MET A 145 -11.65 18.31 17.69
N PRO A 146 -10.77 19.30 17.61
CA PRO A 146 -11.11 20.68 17.92
C PRO A 146 -12.19 21.21 16.96
N GLY A 147 -13.16 21.96 17.50
CA GLY A 147 -14.22 22.59 16.71
C GLY A 147 -15.40 21.71 16.32
N LEU A 148 -15.41 20.42 16.64
CA LEU A 148 -16.54 19.53 16.33
C LEU A 148 -17.54 19.39 17.47
N GLY A 149 -17.18 19.65 18.73
CA GLY A 149 -18.05 19.63 19.91
C GLY A 149 -18.84 18.33 20.15
N ARG A 150 -18.45 17.22 19.51
CA ARG A 150 -19.17 15.94 19.56
C ARG A 150 -18.36 14.86 20.30
N LEU A 151 -19.03 14.10 21.14
CA LEU A 151 -18.48 12.91 21.77
C LEU A 151 -18.84 11.67 20.96
N GLY A 152 -17.83 10.87 20.64
CA GLY A 152 -17.99 9.69 19.78
C GLY A 152 -17.20 8.48 20.28
N VAL A 153 -17.49 7.34 19.69
CA VAL A 153 -16.80 6.08 19.90
C VAL A 153 -16.39 5.53 18.52
N SER A 154 -15.21 4.93 18.45
CA SER A 154 -14.67 4.34 17.22
C SER A 154 -15.70 3.43 16.54
N ARG A 155 -15.82 3.52 15.20
CA ARG A 155 -16.69 2.66 14.40
C ARG A 155 -16.27 1.19 14.39
N LYS A 156 -15.03 0.90 14.83
CA LYS A 156 -14.49 -0.47 14.96
C LYS A 156 -15.05 -1.21 16.18
N ILE A 157 -15.71 -0.51 17.10
CA ILE A 157 -16.40 -1.11 18.24
C ILE A 157 -17.83 -1.34 17.80
N GLU A 158 -18.20 -2.58 17.50
CA GLU A 158 -19.50 -2.94 16.89
C GLU A 158 -20.59 -3.09 17.94
N ASP A 159 -20.23 -3.54 19.16
CA ASP A 159 -21.20 -3.73 20.25
C ASP A 159 -21.80 -2.40 20.72
N GLU A 160 -23.10 -2.24 20.52
CA GLU A 160 -23.82 -1.00 20.83
C GLU A 160 -23.93 -0.75 22.36
N THR A 161 -23.95 -1.80 23.16
CA THR A 161 -23.97 -1.68 24.63
C THR A 161 -22.67 -1.09 25.14
N THR A 162 -21.54 -1.63 24.68
CA THR A 162 -20.21 -1.11 24.96
C THR A 162 -20.02 0.31 24.43
N ARG A 163 -20.54 0.60 23.23
CA ARG A 163 -20.49 1.96 22.66
C ARG A 163 -21.21 2.98 23.53
N ARG A 164 -22.38 2.61 24.06
CA ARG A 164 -23.18 3.47 24.96
C ARG A 164 -22.40 3.72 26.26
N GLN A 165 -21.92 2.65 26.91
CA GLN A 165 -21.11 2.75 28.14
C GLN A 165 -19.88 3.64 27.98
N LEU A 166 -19.13 3.50 26.87
CA LEU A 166 -17.95 4.32 26.60
C LEU A 166 -18.32 5.79 26.33
N ARG A 167 -19.48 6.05 25.70
CA ARG A 167 -19.97 7.42 25.47
C ARG A 167 -20.37 8.08 26.77
N ASP A 168 -21.06 7.37 27.64
CA ASP A 168 -21.48 7.85 28.97
C ASP A 168 -20.25 8.12 29.84
N LEU A 169 -19.28 7.19 29.85
CA LEU A 169 -18.01 7.36 30.56
C LEU A 169 -17.24 8.60 30.05
N LEU A 170 -17.23 8.83 28.73
CA LEU A 170 -16.58 10.01 28.15
C LEU A 170 -17.31 11.30 28.52
N ALA A 171 -18.63 11.31 28.61
CA ALA A 171 -19.41 12.46 29.05
C ALA A 171 -19.14 12.80 30.52
N GLU A 172 -18.98 11.78 31.37
CA GLU A 172 -18.60 11.94 32.79
C GLU A 172 -17.20 12.57 33.00
N LEU A 173 -16.34 12.57 31.98
CA LEU A 173 -15.02 13.22 32.07
C LEU A 173 -15.10 14.75 31.94
N HIS A 174 -16.27 15.30 31.62
CA HIS A 174 -16.52 16.73 31.43
C HIS A 174 -15.51 17.39 30.48
N PRO A 175 -15.43 16.94 29.21
CA PRO A 175 -14.51 17.52 28.25
C PRO A 175 -14.82 19.01 28.03
N PRO A 176 -13.81 19.86 27.73
CA PRO A 176 -14.01 21.27 27.51
C PRO A 176 -14.99 21.54 26.36
N GLU A 177 -15.83 22.56 26.50
CA GLU A 177 -16.78 22.98 25.48
C GLU A 177 -16.10 23.29 24.15
N GLY A 178 -16.74 22.93 23.02
CA GLY A 178 -16.22 23.13 21.67
C GLY A 178 -15.15 22.12 21.25
N MET A 179 -14.74 21.20 22.13
CA MET A 179 -13.79 20.12 21.81
C MET A 179 -14.52 18.78 21.66
N GLY A 180 -14.37 18.15 20.50
CA GLY A 180 -14.86 16.79 20.28
C GLY A 180 -13.83 15.76 20.72
N PHE A 181 -14.30 14.62 21.21
CA PHE A 181 -13.45 13.48 21.55
C PHE A 181 -14.05 12.19 21.03
N ILE A 182 -13.21 11.31 20.52
CA ILE A 182 -13.59 9.97 20.05
C ILE A 182 -12.80 8.94 20.83
N VAL A 183 -13.49 8.00 21.48
CA VAL A 183 -12.84 6.86 22.13
C VAL A 183 -12.32 5.90 21.07
N ARG A 184 -11.03 5.56 21.14
CA ARG A 184 -10.37 4.59 20.24
C ARG A 184 -10.66 3.15 20.72
N THR A 185 -10.38 2.16 19.87
CA THR A 185 -10.46 0.72 20.24
C THR A 185 -9.54 0.37 21.41
N ALA A 186 -8.38 1.01 21.53
CA ALA A 186 -7.46 0.86 22.65
C ALA A 186 -8.05 1.32 24.01
N GLY A 187 -9.15 2.09 23.99
CA GLY A 187 -9.89 2.51 25.18
C GLY A 187 -10.88 1.48 25.70
N LEU A 188 -11.09 0.35 25.00
CA LEU A 188 -11.93 -0.76 25.49
C LEU A 188 -11.39 -1.32 26.81
N GLY A 189 -12.28 -1.51 27.80
CA GLY A 189 -11.91 -2.06 29.11
C GLY A 189 -11.03 -1.14 29.97
N ARG A 190 -10.79 0.12 29.56
CA ARG A 190 -10.00 1.08 30.35
C ARG A 190 -10.88 1.85 31.31
N GLY A 191 -10.32 2.11 32.49
CA GLY A 191 -11.03 2.83 33.55
C GLY A 191 -11.05 4.34 33.31
N LYS A 192 -11.96 5.03 34.01
CA LYS A 192 -12.14 6.49 33.98
C LYS A 192 -10.82 7.26 34.17
N ARG A 193 -9.93 6.81 35.06
CA ARG A 193 -8.64 7.46 35.35
C ARG A 193 -7.69 7.47 34.15
N ASP A 194 -7.69 6.41 33.36
CA ASP A 194 -6.80 6.31 32.19
C ASP A 194 -7.28 7.23 31.06
N LEU A 195 -8.60 7.25 30.81
CA LEU A 195 -9.21 8.18 29.83
C LEU A 195 -9.06 9.64 30.26
N GLN A 196 -9.25 9.94 31.56
CA GLN A 196 -9.05 11.28 32.11
C GLN A 196 -7.62 11.81 31.89
N ARG A 197 -6.63 10.96 32.10
CA ARG A 197 -5.21 11.32 31.90
C ARG A 197 -4.92 11.63 30.44
N ASP A 198 -5.44 10.82 29.52
CA ASP A 198 -5.27 11.01 28.08
C ASP A 198 -5.99 12.29 27.60
N LEU A 199 -7.20 12.55 28.12
CA LEU A 199 -7.94 13.79 27.86
C LEU A 199 -7.14 15.02 28.31
N GLN A 200 -6.61 15.01 29.54
CA GLN A 200 -5.81 16.12 30.05
C GLN A 200 -4.52 16.35 29.25
N TYR A 201 -3.89 15.27 28.79
CA TYR A 201 -2.73 15.35 27.90
C TYR A 201 -3.09 16.04 26.57
N LEU A 202 -4.17 15.59 25.93
CA LEU A 202 -4.63 16.13 24.64
C LEU A 202 -5.05 17.61 24.76
N VAL A 203 -5.71 17.98 25.83
CA VAL A 203 -6.10 19.38 26.08
C VAL A 203 -4.87 20.28 26.26
N ARG A 204 -3.84 19.82 26.98
CA ARG A 204 -2.57 20.56 27.12
C ARG A 204 -1.86 20.69 25.79
N LEU A 205 -1.78 19.62 25.02
CA LEU A 205 -1.16 19.61 23.68
C LEU A 205 -1.86 20.61 22.75
N TRP A 206 -3.20 20.60 22.77
CA TRP A 206 -3.98 21.55 21.95
C TRP A 206 -3.74 23.00 22.33
N LYS A 207 -3.58 23.33 23.60
CA LYS A 207 -3.22 24.69 24.04
C LYS A 207 -1.88 25.14 23.45
N VAL A 208 -0.89 24.25 23.40
CA VAL A 208 0.42 24.54 22.78
C VAL A 208 0.26 24.78 21.26
N VAL A 209 -0.52 23.91 20.58
CA VAL A 209 -0.82 24.08 19.15
C VAL A 209 -1.51 25.42 18.89
N GLN A 210 -2.51 25.79 19.68
CA GLN A 210 -3.22 27.08 19.54
C GLN A 210 -2.29 28.28 19.74
N ALA A 211 -1.42 28.25 20.75
CA ALA A 211 -0.45 29.32 20.98
C ALA A 211 0.49 29.48 19.77
N ARG A 212 0.94 28.36 19.19
CA ARG A 212 1.81 28.37 18.01
C ARG A 212 1.08 28.87 16.75
N VAL A 213 -0.19 28.52 16.54
CA VAL A 213 -1.03 29.08 15.47
C VAL A 213 -1.12 30.61 15.56
N GLN A 214 -1.28 31.14 16.78
CA GLN A 214 -1.40 32.60 17.00
C GLN A 214 -0.08 33.34 16.77
N SER A 215 1.05 32.74 17.16
CA SER A 215 2.38 33.39 17.06
C SER A 215 3.01 33.24 15.67
N SER A 216 2.61 32.25 14.86
CA SER A 216 3.23 31.97 13.55
C SER A 216 2.53 32.71 12.42
N LYS A 217 3.30 33.17 11.41
CA LYS A 217 2.78 33.71 10.14
C LYS A 217 2.69 32.57 9.11
N ALA A 218 1.64 32.55 8.27
CA ALA A 218 1.51 31.57 7.19
C ALA A 218 2.46 31.89 6.01
N PRO A 219 3.06 30.85 5.37
CA PRO A 219 2.97 29.43 5.72
C PRO A 219 3.87 29.05 6.90
N ALA A 220 3.40 28.15 7.78
CA ALA A 220 4.17 27.66 8.92
C ALA A 220 3.77 26.24 9.34
N ASP A 221 4.75 25.45 9.77
CA ASP A 221 4.57 24.17 10.44
C ASP A 221 4.14 24.42 11.90
N ILE A 222 2.97 23.93 12.25
CA ILE A 222 2.38 24.15 13.59
C ILE A 222 2.58 22.93 14.49
N PHE A 223 2.30 21.76 13.97
CA PHE A 223 2.40 20.52 14.72
C PHE A 223 2.84 19.38 13.80
N ARG A 224 3.87 18.66 14.21
CA ARG A 224 4.29 17.43 13.55
C ARG A 224 3.75 16.24 14.32
N GLU A 225 3.13 15.31 13.59
CA GLU A 225 2.76 14.01 14.17
C GLU A 225 4.02 13.34 14.73
N SER A 226 3.85 12.60 15.78
CA SER A 226 4.96 11.89 16.43
C SER A 226 5.73 11.02 15.45
N ASP A 227 7.04 10.89 15.66
CA ASP A 227 7.90 9.97 14.91
C ASP A 227 7.40 8.50 15.03
N LEU A 228 7.94 7.61 14.20
CA LEU A 228 7.52 6.22 14.17
C LEU A 228 7.54 5.57 15.55
N VAL A 229 8.57 5.82 16.35
CA VAL A 229 8.74 5.22 17.67
C VAL A 229 7.60 5.62 18.60
N MET A 230 7.34 6.92 18.74
CA MET A 230 6.28 7.43 19.61
C MET A 230 4.90 7.02 19.15
N ARG A 231 4.68 7.03 17.83
CA ARG A 231 3.43 6.61 17.22
C ARG A 231 3.18 5.12 17.45
N THR A 232 4.21 4.28 17.25
CA THR A 232 4.11 2.83 17.48
C THR A 232 3.89 2.52 18.95
N LEU A 233 4.61 3.14 19.87
CA LEU A 233 4.39 2.96 21.30
C LEU A 233 2.97 3.38 21.73
N ARG A 234 2.49 4.52 21.23
CA ARG A 234 1.13 5.00 21.50
C ARG A 234 0.06 4.01 21.03
N ASP A 235 0.23 3.47 19.81
CA ASP A 235 -0.80 2.71 19.13
C ASP A 235 -0.68 1.20 19.29
N MET A 236 0.56 0.68 19.52
CA MET A 236 0.87 -0.75 19.51
C MET A 236 1.24 -1.30 20.89
N TYR A 237 1.78 -0.49 21.78
CA TYR A 237 2.19 -1.00 23.07
C TYR A 237 0.97 -1.49 23.88
N THR A 238 0.96 -2.76 24.22
CA THR A 238 -0.04 -3.42 25.08
C THR A 238 0.65 -4.00 26.31
N THR A 239 -0.10 -4.29 27.36
CA THR A 239 0.47 -4.80 28.63
C THR A 239 1.00 -6.23 28.55
N ASP A 240 0.73 -6.94 27.46
CA ASP A 240 1.27 -8.25 27.13
C ASP A 240 2.70 -8.19 26.52
N ILE A 241 3.17 -6.99 26.13
CA ILE A 241 4.57 -6.77 25.75
C ILE A 241 5.40 -6.70 27.03
N ALA A 242 6.20 -7.73 27.25
CA ALA A 242 7.01 -7.88 28.45
C ALA A 242 8.18 -6.88 28.47
N THR A 243 8.85 -6.70 27.34
CA THR A 243 10.04 -5.84 27.23
C THR A 243 10.03 -5.04 25.93
N VAL A 244 10.50 -3.79 26.01
CA VAL A 244 10.77 -2.91 24.87
C VAL A 244 12.27 -2.64 24.84
N TRP A 245 12.96 -3.23 23.89
CA TRP A 245 14.40 -3.04 23.67
C TRP A 245 14.66 -1.88 22.73
N ILE A 246 15.58 -1.00 23.08
CA ILE A 246 15.94 0.18 22.27
C ILE A 246 17.46 0.27 22.20
N ASP A 247 18.02 0.34 21.00
CA ASP A 247 19.47 0.38 20.76
C ASP A 247 20.05 1.80 20.61
N SER A 248 19.21 2.85 20.65
CA SER A 248 19.62 4.25 20.59
C SER A 248 19.35 4.97 21.90
N GLU A 249 20.40 5.52 22.53
CA GLU A 249 20.27 6.25 23.81
C GLU A 249 19.43 7.54 23.71
N PRO A 250 19.55 8.38 22.66
CA PRO A 250 18.68 9.55 22.48
C PRO A 250 17.20 9.17 22.36
N VAL A 251 16.91 8.08 21.64
CA VAL A 251 15.53 7.58 21.49
C VAL A 251 15.01 7.03 22.81
N LEU A 252 15.83 6.29 23.53
CA LEU A 252 15.48 5.78 24.87
C LEU A 252 15.03 6.91 25.82
N LYS A 253 15.80 8.00 25.89
CA LYS A 253 15.46 9.15 26.76
C LYS A 253 14.08 9.73 26.39
N ARG A 254 13.82 9.96 25.11
CA ARG A 254 12.52 10.45 24.61
C ARG A 254 11.38 9.47 24.93
N VAL A 255 11.61 8.18 24.72
CA VAL A 255 10.62 7.13 25.03
C VAL A 255 10.30 7.09 26.51
N LEU A 256 11.29 7.16 27.39
CA LEU A 256 11.07 7.17 28.85
C LEU A 256 10.29 8.40 29.30
N GLU A 257 10.56 9.58 28.75
CA GLU A 257 9.77 10.80 29.00
C GLU A 257 8.31 10.64 28.58
N PHE A 258 8.09 10.14 27.36
CA PHE A 258 6.75 9.87 26.87
C PHE A 258 6.00 8.85 27.73
N MET A 259 6.65 7.73 28.06
CA MET A 259 6.05 6.66 28.87
C MET A 259 5.71 7.14 30.29
N LYS A 260 6.54 7.98 30.92
CA LYS A 260 6.23 8.59 32.23
C LYS A 260 4.92 9.39 32.20
N ILE A 261 4.64 10.07 31.09
CA ILE A 261 3.43 10.89 30.92
C ILE A 261 2.22 10.02 30.53
N ALA A 262 2.40 9.20 29.48
CA ALA A 262 1.31 8.44 28.87
C ALA A 262 1.02 7.10 29.57
N MET A 263 2.08 6.42 30.08
CA MET A 263 2.01 5.03 30.57
C MET A 263 2.92 4.78 31.78
N PRO A 264 2.76 5.49 32.90
CA PRO A 264 3.71 5.45 34.02
C PRO A 264 3.89 4.06 34.65
N ARG A 265 2.89 3.17 34.53
CA ARG A 265 2.97 1.78 35.05
C ARG A 265 3.84 0.86 34.19
N SER A 266 4.13 1.25 32.95
CA SER A 266 4.85 0.43 31.97
C SER A 266 6.26 0.94 31.68
N VAL A 267 6.72 1.95 32.40
CA VAL A 267 8.08 2.53 32.22
C VAL A 267 9.17 1.48 32.45
N GLY A 268 8.96 0.56 33.42
CA GLY A 268 9.92 -0.51 33.73
C GLY A 268 10.09 -1.57 32.62
N ALA A 269 9.18 -1.63 31.66
CA ALA A 269 9.31 -2.53 30.51
C ALA A 269 10.32 -2.04 29.46
N VAL A 270 10.70 -0.75 29.49
CA VAL A 270 11.63 -0.16 28.52
C VAL A 270 13.06 -0.33 28.99
N GLN A 271 13.90 -0.94 28.15
CA GLN A 271 15.29 -1.23 28.46
C GLN A 271 16.23 -0.82 27.33
N PHE A 272 17.44 -0.42 27.69
CA PHE A 272 18.49 -0.13 26.73
C PHE A 272 19.18 -1.42 26.29
N TYR A 273 19.34 -1.58 25.00
CA TYR A 273 20.10 -2.67 24.43
C TYR A 273 21.56 -2.25 24.19
N ALA A 274 22.49 -2.82 24.95
CA ALA A 274 23.91 -2.45 24.94
C ALA A 274 24.85 -3.57 24.46
N GLU A 275 24.32 -4.67 23.92
CA GLU A 275 25.15 -5.80 23.49
C GLU A 275 25.87 -5.50 22.16
N LYS A 276 26.99 -6.21 21.91
CA LYS A 276 27.79 -6.06 20.68
C LYS A 276 27.10 -6.61 19.44
N VAL A 277 26.24 -7.63 19.60
CA VAL A 277 25.46 -8.19 18.49
C VAL A 277 24.33 -7.22 18.17
N PRO A 278 24.12 -6.80 16.92
CA PRO A 278 23.00 -5.92 16.58
C PRO A 278 21.66 -6.50 17.02
N LEU A 279 20.74 -5.65 17.50
CA LEU A 279 19.48 -6.04 18.11
C LEU A 279 18.67 -7.01 17.23
N PHE A 280 18.48 -6.68 15.95
CA PHE A 280 17.69 -7.50 15.03
C PHE A 280 18.36 -8.82 14.66
N HIS A 281 19.70 -8.88 14.65
CA HIS A 281 20.44 -10.13 14.43
C HIS A 281 20.28 -11.10 15.61
N LYS A 282 20.35 -10.59 16.85
CA LYS A 282 20.17 -11.42 18.06
C LYS A 282 18.82 -12.13 18.10
N TYR A 283 17.79 -11.45 17.63
CA TYR A 283 16.41 -11.99 17.62
C TYR A 283 16.02 -12.61 16.25
N HIS A 284 16.97 -12.85 15.34
CA HIS A 284 16.76 -13.43 14.01
C HIS A 284 15.72 -12.67 13.17
N VAL A 285 15.53 -11.37 13.45
CA VAL A 285 14.57 -10.52 12.75
C VAL A 285 15.08 -10.19 11.34
N GLU A 286 16.39 -9.98 11.13
CA GLU A 286 16.96 -9.71 9.79
C GLU A 286 16.65 -10.86 8.82
N GLU A 287 16.89 -12.10 9.24
CA GLU A 287 16.57 -13.28 8.43
C GLU A 287 15.07 -13.39 8.12
N ALA A 288 14.23 -12.99 9.08
CA ALA A 288 12.78 -12.98 8.89
C ALA A 288 12.37 -11.88 7.89
N ILE A 289 13.02 -10.71 7.92
CA ILE A 289 12.78 -9.61 6.97
C ILE A 289 13.12 -10.04 5.54
N ASP A 290 14.26 -10.69 5.33
CA ASP A 290 14.68 -11.19 4.00
C ASP A 290 13.64 -12.19 3.43
N ARG A 291 12.98 -12.96 4.29
CA ARG A 291 11.95 -13.92 3.90
C ARG A 291 10.56 -13.30 3.67
N ILE A 292 10.28 -12.11 4.20
CA ILE A 292 8.97 -11.45 4.03
C ILE A 292 8.60 -11.32 2.55
N TYR A 293 9.59 -11.09 1.67
CA TYR A 293 9.33 -10.87 0.24
C TYR A 293 9.43 -12.16 -0.60
N SER A 294 9.71 -13.30 0.03
CA SER A 294 9.71 -14.56 -0.68
C SER A 294 8.30 -14.90 -1.18
N ARG A 295 8.18 -15.23 -2.47
CA ARG A 295 6.93 -15.68 -3.08
C ARG A 295 6.38 -16.93 -2.39
N VAL A 296 7.27 -17.83 -1.96
CA VAL A 296 6.94 -19.11 -1.32
C VAL A 296 7.32 -19.05 0.15
N VAL A 297 6.37 -19.35 1.03
CA VAL A 297 6.57 -19.44 2.48
C VAL A 297 6.34 -20.88 2.92
N THR A 298 7.37 -21.48 3.49
CA THR A 298 7.29 -22.88 3.99
C THR A 298 6.57 -22.92 5.34
N LEU A 299 5.66 -23.84 5.52
CA LEU A 299 4.94 -24.05 6.77
C LEU A 299 5.77 -24.90 7.77
N PRO A 300 5.71 -24.61 9.08
CA PRO A 300 6.57 -25.26 10.08
C PRO A 300 6.43 -26.79 10.14
N LYS A 301 5.24 -27.31 9.79
CA LYS A 301 4.94 -28.74 9.85
C LYS A 301 4.96 -29.42 8.49
N GLY A 302 5.37 -28.72 7.44
CA GLY A 302 5.36 -29.17 6.06
C GLY A 302 4.24 -28.53 5.23
N GLY A 303 4.39 -28.56 3.91
CA GLY A 303 3.60 -27.76 2.99
C GLY A 303 4.15 -26.35 2.82
N SER A 304 3.51 -25.56 1.98
CA SER A 304 3.89 -24.17 1.71
C SER A 304 2.68 -23.35 1.27
N ILE A 305 2.80 -22.04 1.44
CA ILE A 305 1.88 -21.07 0.83
C ILE A 305 2.63 -20.29 -0.23
N VAL A 306 1.95 -20.00 -1.34
CA VAL A 306 2.45 -19.16 -2.42
C VAL A 306 1.63 -17.88 -2.43
N ILE A 307 2.29 -16.74 -2.42
CA ILE A 307 1.64 -15.43 -2.35
C ILE A 307 2.01 -14.65 -3.61
N ASP A 308 1.01 -14.39 -4.45
CA ASP A 308 1.14 -13.61 -5.67
C ASP A 308 0.30 -12.33 -5.56
N GLN A 309 0.98 -11.20 -5.72
CA GLN A 309 0.32 -9.89 -5.73
C GLN A 309 0.19 -9.41 -7.17
N THR A 310 -1.05 -9.25 -7.62
CA THR A 310 -1.37 -8.66 -8.93
C THR A 310 -1.77 -7.20 -8.78
N GLU A 311 -2.06 -6.52 -9.88
CA GLU A 311 -2.52 -5.12 -9.86
C GLU A 311 -3.83 -4.94 -9.08
N ALA A 312 -4.77 -5.89 -9.21
CA ALA A 312 -6.12 -5.78 -8.69
C ALA A 312 -6.38 -6.57 -7.40
N LEU A 313 -5.65 -7.66 -7.17
CA LEU A 313 -5.90 -8.57 -6.06
C LEU A 313 -4.63 -9.29 -5.59
N VAL A 314 -4.70 -9.91 -4.43
CA VAL A 314 -3.69 -10.82 -3.90
C VAL A 314 -4.24 -12.24 -3.96
N ALA A 315 -3.51 -13.15 -4.59
CA ALA A 315 -3.82 -14.57 -4.61
C ALA A 315 -2.88 -15.32 -3.66
N ILE A 316 -3.43 -16.21 -2.85
CA ILE A 316 -2.68 -17.06 -1.92
C ILE A 316 -3.10 -18.51 -2.17
N ASP A 317 -2.14 -19.35 -2.50
CA ASP A 317 -2.33 -20.76 -2.79
C ASP A 317 -1.67 -21.62 -1.70
N VAL A 318 -2.36 -22.66 -1.25
CA VAL A 318 -1.88 -23.61 -0.22
C VAL A 318 -1.48 -24.91 -0.86
N ASN A 319 -0.18 -25.20 -0.82
CA ASN A 319 0.39 -26.41 -1.39
C ASN A 319 0.74 -27.43 -0.31
N SER A 320 0.23 -28.67 -0.44
CA SER A 320 0.50 -29.76 0.50
C SER A 320 1.93 -30.29 0.40
N GLY A 321 2.55 -30.28 -0.79
CA GLY A 321 3.87 -30.84 -1.02
C GLY A 321 3.95 -32.30 -0.57
N ARG A 322 4.87 -32.56 0.37
CA ARG A 322 5.05 -33.90 0.98
C ARG A 322 4.35 -34.04 2.35
N PHE A 323 3.51 -33.07 2.72
CA PHE A 323 2.82 -33.12 4.00
C PHE A 323 1.82 -34.28 4.04
N ARG A 324 2.02 -35.17 4.99
CA ARG A 324 1.09 -36.27 5.29
C ARG A 324 0.96 -36.38 6.80
N HIS A 325 -0.23 -36.17 7.31
CA HIS A 325 -0.55 -36.30 8.73
C HIS A 325 -1.82 -37.11 8.89
N GLY A 326 -1.75 -38.17 9.71
CA GLY A 326 -2.88 -39.08 9.89
C GLY A 326 -3.02 -40.16 8.83
N ARG A 327 -4.13 -40.91 8.91
CA ARG A 327 -4.45 -42.03 8.03
C ARG A 327 -5.37 -41.67 6.86
N ASP A 328 -5.94 -40.44 6.93
CA ASP A 328 -6.94 -39.97 5.98
C ASP A 328 -6.44 -38.70 5.28
N ALA A 329 -6.70 -38.61 3.96
CA ALA A 329 -6.36 -37.42 3.16
C ALA A 329 -7.13 -36.18 3.62
N GLU A 330 -8.39 -36.33 4.02
CA GLU A 330 -9.24 -35.27 4.54
C GLU A 330 -8.67 -34.67 5.84
N GLU A 331 -8.21 -35.51 6.77
CA GLU A 331 -7.61 -35.07 8.02
C GLU A 331 -6.27 -34.34 7.77
N SER A 332 -5.47 -34.86 6.82
CA SER A 332 -4.23 -34.22 6.40
C SER A 332 -4.49 -32.83 5.79
N ALA A 333 -5.46 -32.70 4.89
CA ALA A 333 -5.85 -31.44 4.28
C ALA A 333 -6.36 -30.45 5.34
N HIS A 334 -7.22 -30.90 6.26
CA HIS A 334 -7.73 -30.06 7.34
C HIS A 334 -6.60 -29.50 8.24
N GLN A 335 -5.69 -30.39 8.70
CA GLN A 335 -4.59 -29.97 9.57
C GLN A 335 -3.61 -29.02 8.85
N LEU A 336 -3.34 -29.25 7.57
CA LEU A 336 -2.53 -28.36 6.74
C LEU A 336 -3.18 -26.98 6.62
N ASN A 337 -4.47 -26.95 6.27
CA ASN A 337 -5.22 -25.71 6.09
C ASN A 337 -5.31 -24.90 7.39
N VAL A 338 -5.45 -25.53 8.55
CA VAL A 338 -5.41 -24.87 9.87
C VAL A 338 -4.05 -24.21 10.11
N ASN A 339 -2.95 -24.91 9.80
CA ASN A 339 -1.61 -24.35 9.92
C ASN A 339 -1.39 -23.19 8.91
N ALA A 340 -1.85 -23.39 7.67
CA ALA A 340 -1.79 -22.39 6.62
C ALA A 340 -2.59 -21.13 6.98
N ALA A 341 -3.79 -21.25 7.53
CA ALA A 341 -4.63 -20.12 7.94
C ALA A 341 -3.92 -19.20 8.95
N LYS A 342 -3.22 -19.78 9.92
CA LYS A 342 -2.43 -19.02 10.90
C LYS A 342 -1.27 -18.27 10.25
N GLU A 343 -0.51 -18.97 9.40
CA GLU A 343 0.62 -18.37 8.69
C GLU A 343 0.16 -17.32 7.68
N ILE A 344 -0.91 -17.57 6.93
CA ILE A 344 -1.51 -16.60 6.01
C ILE A 344 -1.88 -15.31 6.75
N ALA A 345 -2.56 -15.42 7.90
CA ALA A 345 -2.91 -14.26 8.72
C ALA A 345 -1.66 -13.48 9.16
N ARG A 346 -0.59 -14.17 9.55
CA ARG A 346 0.70 -13.56 9.88
C ARG A 346 1.32 -12.85 8.68
N GLN A 347 1.37 -13.50 7.52
CA GLN A 347 1.93 -12.93 6.28
C GLN A 347 1.12 -11.72 5.78
N ILE A 348 -0.20 -11.76 5.91
CA ILE A 348 -1.07 -10.62 5.59
C ILE A 348 -0.70 -9.39 6.44
N ARG A 349 -0.41 -9.58 7.75
CA ARG A 349 0.03 -8.48 8.63
C ARG A 349 1.44 -8.01 8.31
N LEU A 350 2.40 -8.93 8.16
CA LEU A 350 3.82 -8.61 7.92
C LEU A 350 4.03 -7.85 6.61
N ARG A 351 3.33 -8.26 5.54
CA ARG A 351 3.44 -7.66 4.21
C ARG A 351 2.49 -6.48 3.99
N ASP A 352 1.63 -6.18 4.98
CA ASP A 352 0.50 -5.23 4.87
C ASP A 352 -0.34 -5.46 3.60
N LEU A 353 -0.62 -6.74 3.29
CA LEU A 353 -1.46 -7.10 2.15
C LEU A 353 -2.85 -6.50 2.33
N GLY A 354 -3.38 -5.90 1.28
CA GLY A 354 -4.68 -5.25 1.33
C GLY A 354 -5.34 -5.15 -0.04
N GLY A 355 -6.60 -4.77 -0.05
CA GLY A 355 -7.50 -4.88 -1.18
C GLY A 355 -8.27 -6.19 -1.13
N LEU A 356 -8.58 -6.76 -2.28
CA LEU A 356 -9.20 -8.08 -2.41
C LEU A 356 -8.12 -9.16 -2.28
N ILE A 357 -8.33 -10.13 -1.40
CA ILE A 357 -7.43 -11.25 -1.15
C ILE A 357 -8.23 -12.54 -1.37
N LEU A 358 -7.73 -13.41 -2.22
CA LEU A 358 -8.28 -14.73 -2.51
C LEU A 358 -7.33 -15.78 -1.94
N ILE A 359 -7.85 -16.71 -1.16
CA ILE A 359 -7.08 -17.78 -0.53
C ILE A 359 -7.65 -19.12 -1.03
N ASP A 360 -6.81 -19.88 -1.72
CA ASP A 360 -7.12 -21.21 -2.21
C ASP A 360 -6.56 -22.24 -1.23
N PHE A 361 -7.47 -22.84 -0.45
CA PHE A 361 -7.14 -23.91 0.49
C PHE A 361 -7.20 -25.28 -0.17
N VAL A 362 -6.39 -26.22 0.31
CA VAL A 362 -6.49 -27.60 -0.13
C VAL A 362 -7.91 -28.12 0.09
N ASP A 363 -8.46 -28.79 -0.90
CA ASP A 363 -9.84 -29.29 -0.90
C ASP A 363 -10.20 -30.08 0.36
N MET A 364 -11.34 -29.73 0.95
CA MET A 364 -11.95 -30.42 2.09
C MET A 364 -13.39 -30.76 1.77
N GLN A 365 -13.78 -32.02 1.98
CA GLN A 365 -15.14 -32.48 1.72
C GLN A 365 -16.08 -32.14 2.88
N LYS A 366 -15.60 -32.28 4.13
CA LYS A 366 -16.42 -32.07 5.34
C LYS A 366 -16.64 -30.58 5.61
N THR A 367 -17.90 -30.16 5.69
CA THR A 367 -18.28 -28.79 5.99
C THR A 367 -17.78 -28.32 7.37
N GLU A 368 -17.66 -29.24 8.34
CA GLU A 368 -17.13 -28.94 9.67
C GLU A 368 -15.66 -28.50 9.61
N ASN A 369 -14.85 -29.19 8.79
CA ASN A 369 -13.44 -28.84 8.58
C ASN A 369 -13.31 -27.45 7.93
N ARG A 370 -14.11 -27.15 6.90
CA ARG A 370 -14.16 -25.84 6.25
C ARG A 370 -14.49 -24.73 7.26
N ARG A 371 -15.54 -24.93 8.09
CA ARG A 371 -15.92 -23.95 9.13
C ARG A 371 -14.85 -23.80 10.21
N HIS A 372 -14.10 -24.86 10.51
CA HIS A 372 -12.99 -24.79 11.46
C HIS A 372 -11.85 -23.93 10.91
N VAL A 373 -11.44 -24.15 9.66
CA VAL A 373 -10.40 -23.34 8.98
C VAL A 373 -10.82 -21.86 8.88
N GLU A 374 -12.08 -21.57 8.52
CA GLU A 374 -12.61 -20.20 8.51
C GLU A 374 -12.51 -19.53 9.88
N ARG A 375 -12.83 -20.25 10.95
CA ARG A 375 -12.75 -19.77 12.32
C ARG A 375 -11.31 -19.47 12.70
N GLU A 376 -10.40 -20.40 12.45
CA GLU A 376 -8.96 -20.21 12.72
C GLU A 376 -8.38 -19.01 12.00
N LEU A 377 -8.75 -18.81 10.72
CA LEU A 377 -8.33 -17.63 9.95
C LEU A 377 -8.88 -16.34 10.56
N ARG A 378 -10.15 -16.33 10.95
CA ARG A 378 -10.81 -15.17 11.56
C ARG A 378 -10.20 -14.85 12.93
N ASP A 379 -9.94 -15.87 13.75
CA ASP A 379 -9.34 -15.72 15.07
C ASP A 379 -7.88 -15.23 14.96
N ALA A 380 -7.11 -15.75 13.99
CA ALA A 380 -5.74 -15.31 13.74
C ALA A 380 -5.67 -13.85 13.23
N LEU A 381 -6.72 -13.35 12.57
CA LEU A 381 -6.84 -11.96 12.11
C LEU A 381 -7.53 -11.04 13.12
N ALA A 382 -8.08 -11.55 14.23
CA ALA A 382 -8.78 -10.74 15.24
C ALA A 382 -7.88 -9.66 15.87
N GLY A 383 -6.56 -9.91 15.95
CA GLY A 383 -5.57 -8.94 16.43
C GLY A 383 -5.13 -7.90 15.40
N ASP A 384 -5.55 -8.02 14.12
CA ASP A 384 -5.17 -7.08 13.07
C ASP A 384 -5.85 -5.71 13.27
N LYS A 385 -5.07 -4.65 13.13
CA LYS A 385 -5.58 -3.26 13.22
C LYS A 385 -6.30 -2.80 11.96
N ALA A 386 -5.99 -3.42 10.83
CA ALA A 386 -6.70 -3.18 9.60
C ALA A 386 -8.15 -3.67 9.69
N ARG A 387 -9.05 -3.01 9.00
CA ARG A 387 -10.40 -3.51 8.85
C ARG A 387 -10.40 -4.60 7.79
N SER A 388 -10.81 -5.80 8.15
CA SER A 388 -10.97 -6.94 7.25
C SER A 388 -12.40 -7.48 7.29
N GLN A 389 -12.85 -8.00 6.17
CA GLN A 389 -14.11 -8.72 6.05
C GLN A 389 -13.83 -10.04 5.34
N ILE A 390 -14.23 -11.16 5.95
CA ILE A 390 -13.95 -12.51 5.47
C ILE A 390 -15.28 -13.17 5.15
N LEU A 391 -15.44 -13.68 3.93
CA LEU A 391 -16.58 -14.48 3.51
C LEU A 391 -16.38 -15.96 3.85
N HIS A 392 -17.46 -16.75 3.70
CA HIS A 392 -17.39 -18.19 3.88
C HIS A 392 -16.63 -18.86 2.73
N ILE A 393 -16.01 -20.02 2.99
CA ILE A 393 -15.36 -20.83 1.96
C ILE A 393 -16.41 -21.19 0.88
N SER A 394 -16.11 -20.83 -0.35
CA SER A 394 -16.97 -21.10 -1.50
C SER A 394 -17.05 -22.61 -1.81
N LYS A 395 -17.92 -22.99 -2.73
CA LYS A 395 -17.99 -24.39 -3.22
C LYS A 395 -16.70 -24.83 -3.91
N PHE A 396 -15.89 -23.88 -4.38
CA PHE A 396 -14.61 -24.12 -5.04
C PHE A 396 -13.41 -24.19 -4.07
N GLY A 397 -13.64 -24.15 -2.74
CA GLY A 397 -12.55 -24.18 -1.75
C GLY A 397 -11.93 -22.82 -1.45
N ILE A 398 -12.34 -21.75 -2.12
CA ILE A 398 -11.73 -20.42 -2.05
C ILE A 398 -12.37 -19.58 -0.94
N VAL A 399 -11.53 -18.93 -0.13
CA VAL A 399 -11.92 -17.84 0.77
C VAL A 399 -11.70 -16.50 0.09
N GLU A 400 -12.73 -15.68 0.09
CA GLU A 400 -12.67 -14.30 -0.35
C GLU A 400 -12.64 -13.38 0.86
N MET A 401 -11.68 -12.47 0.89
CA MET A 401 -11.62 -11.46 1.93
C MET A 401 -11.19 -10.10 1.40
N THR A 402 -11.59 -9.06 2.11
CA THR A 402 -11.10 -7.71 1.88
C THR A 402 -10.38 -7.19 3.11
N ARG A 403 -9.28 -6.48 2.91
CA ARG A 403 -8.53 -5.82 3.98
C ARG A 403 -8.11 -4.42 3.57
N GLN A 404 -8.28 -3.46 4.47
CA GLN A 404 -7.83 -2.10 4.24
C GLN A 404 -6.32 -2.00 4.46
N ARG A 405 -5.56 -1.47 3.49
CA ARG A 405 -4.13 -1.18 3.68
C ARG A 405 -3.95 -0.09 4.74
N VAL A 406 -3.00 -0.31 5.65
CA VAL A 406 -2.71 0.63 6.74
C VAL A 406 -1.44 1.44 6.46
N GLN A 407 -0.48 0.85 5.72
CA GLN A 407 0.81 1.45 5.41
C GLN A 407 1.09 1.40 3.89
N PRO A 408 1.99 2.26 3.37
CA PRO A 408 2.56 2.05 2.04
C PRO A 408 3.27 0.69 2.01
N SER A 409 3.23 0.01 0.86
CA SER A 409 3.91 -1.28 0.69
C SER A 409 5.41 -1.13 1.00
N LEU A 410 5.90 -1.93 1.95
CA LEU A 410 7.32 -2.03 2.28
C LEU A 410 8.13 -2.47 1.05
N GLU A 411 7.55 -3.31 0.19
CA GLU A 411 8.16 -3.80 -1.04
C GLU A 411 8.58 -2.64 -1.96
N ARG A 412 7.66 -1.67 -2.22
CA ARG A 412 7.95 -0.51 -3.07
C ARG A 412 8.97 0.45 -2.48
N SER A 413 9.18 0.44 -1.17
CA SER A 413 10.21 1.26 -0.52
C SER A 413 11.58 0.62 -0.52
N THR A 414 11.66 -0.70 -0.69
CA THR A 414 12.89 -1.48 -0.57
C THR A 414 13.41 -2.00 -1.92
N TYR A 415 12.49 -2.34 -2.83
CA TYR A 415 12.81 -2.94 -4.13
C TYR A 415 12.39 -2.02 -5.29
N THR A 416 13.09 -2.16 -6.41
CA THR A 416 12.74 -1.55 -7.70
C THR A 416 12.37 -2.65 -8.68
N ASP A 417 11.55 -2.31 -9.67
CA ASP A 417 11.19 -3.26 -10.72
C ASP A 417 12.45 -3.77 -11.42
N CYS A 418 12.48 -5.08 -11.69
CA CYS A 418 13.59 -5.70 -12.40
C CYS A 418 13.75 -5.07 -13.78
N PRO A 419 14.92 -4.49 -14.14
CA PRO A 419 15.11 -3.83 -15.42
C PRO A 419 14.98 -4.78 -16.62
N TYR A 420 15.16 -6.08 -16.39
CA TYR A 420 15.09 -7.11 -17.45
C TYR A 420 13.65 -7.52 -17.73
N CYS A 421 12.90 -7.97 -16.73
CA CYS A 421 11.54 -8.48 -16.93
C CYS A 421 10.43 -7.44 -16.64
N LYS A 422 10.77 -6.26 -16.13
CA LYS A 422 9.85 -5.15 -15.80
C LYS A 422 8.64 -5.62 -14.97
N GLY A 423 8.87 -6.56 -14.07
CA GLY A 423 7.83 -7.13 -13.21
C GLY A 423 7.12 -8.37 -13.76
N SER A 424 7.38 -8.80 -15.02
CA SER A 424 6.70 -9.97 -15.60
C SER A 424 7.18 -11.32 -15.03
N GLY A 425 8.39 -11.35 -14.42
CA GLY A 425 8.98 -12.58 -13.89
C GLY A 425 9.48 -13.57 -14.95
N ILE A 426 9.27 -13.28 -16.24
CA ILE A 426 9.65 -14.14 -17.38
C ILE A 426 10.45 -13.34 -18.39
N LEU A 427 11.36 -14.02 -19.08
CA LEU A 427 12.12 -13.47 -20.20
C LEU A 427 11.95 -14.38 -21.42
N LYS A 428 12.04 -13.81 -22.61
CA LYS A 428 12.05 -14.62 -23.84
C LYS A 428 13.32 -15.47 -23.90
N HIS A 429 13.19 -16.69 -24.39
CA HIS A 429 14.35 -17.52 -24.67
C HIS A 429 15.24 -16.86 -25.74
N PRO A 430 16.59 -16.94 -25.61
CA PRO A 430 17.51 -16.36 -26.59
C PRO A 430 17.23 -16.80 -28.04
N GLU A 431 16.79 -18.05 -28.23
CA GLU A 431 16.39 -18.59 -29.53
C GLU A 431 15.18 -17.87 -30.13
N SER A 432 14.18 -17.54 -29.30
CA SER A 432 12.97 -16.83 -29.73
C SER A 432 13.31 -15.40 -30.14
N VAL A 433 14.19 -14.74 -29.37
CA VAL A 433 14.69 -13.40 -29.69
C VAL A 433 15.53 -13.44 -30.99
N ALA A 434 16.39 -14.44 -31.14
CA ALA A 434 17.17 -14.61 -32.37
C ALA A 434 16.26 -14.74 -33.63
N LEU A 435 15.15 -15.48 -33.53
CA LEU A 435 14.18 -15.57 -34.63
C LEU A 435 13.48 -14.23 -34.90
N GLU A 436 13.17 -13.44 -33.89
CA GLU A 436 12.63 -12.08 -34.09
C GLU A 436 13.64 -11.17 -34.77
N VAL A 437 14.89 -11.20 -34.32
CA VAL A 437 15.99 -10.44 -34.94
C VAL A 437 16.17 -10.85 -36.41
N MET A 438 16.16 -12.14 -36.71
CA MET A 438 16.29 -12.63 -38.09
C MET A 438 15.13 -12.16 -38.97
N ARG A 439 13.90 -12.13 -38.48
CA ARG A 439 12.74 -11.57 -39.18
C ARG A 439 12.91 -10.07 -39.43
N HIS A 440 13.40 -9.33 -38.43
CA HIS A 440 13.64 -7.90 -38.54
C HIS A 440 14.78 -7.59 -39.52
N LEU A 441 15.88 -8.35 -39.46
CA LEU A 441 16.97 -8.25 -40.42
C LEU A 441 16.46 -8.49 -41.86
N LYS A 442 15.60 -9.50 -42.08
CA LYS A 442 14.99 -9.76 -43.40
C LYS A 442 14.17 -8.58 -43.91
N LEU A 443 13.49 -7.86 -43.01
CA LEU A 443 12.77 -6.63 -43.35
C LEU A 443 13.72 -5.49 -43.68
N LEU A 444 14.81 -5.32 -42.94
CA LEU A 444 15.78 -4.25 -43.14
C LEU A 444 16.58 -4.45 -44.46
N VAL A 445 16.99 -5.68 -44.76
CA VAL A 445 17.72 -5.96 -46.02
C VAL A 445 16.85 -5.81 -47.26
N SER A 446 15.52 -5.86 -47.19
CA SER A 446 14.62 -5.60 -48.32
C SER A 446 14.54 -4.13 -48.73
N ARG A 447 15.16 -3.21 -48.00
CA ARG A 447 15.10 -1.77 -48.25
C ARG A 447 16.32 -1.29 -49.05
N ASP A 448 16.13 -0.69 -50.20
CA ASP A 448 17.20 -0.28 -51.11
C ASP A 448 18.16 0.75 -50.53
N GLN A 449 17.70 1.58 -49.61
CA GLN A 449 18.49 2.66 -49.00
C GLN A 449 19.52 2.19 -47.97
N ILE A 450 19.48 0.93 -47.55
CA ILE A 450 20.35 0.39 -46.51
C ILE A 450 21.42 -0.48 -47.18
N ALA A 451 22.71 -0.20 -46.89
CA ALA A 451 23.85 -0.97 -47.36
C ALA A 451 24.48 -1.82 -46.23
N VAL A 452 24.51 -1.28 -45.00
CA VAL A 452 25.11 -1.96 -43.85
C VAL A 452 24.16 -1.91 -42.65
N ILE A 453 24.02 -3.04 -41.97
CA ILE A 453 23.20 -3.17 -40.77
C ILE A 453 24.08 -3.64 -39.62
N ASP A 454 24.24 -2.79 -38.64
CA ASP A 454 24.85 -3.16 -37.33
C ASP A 454 23.73 -3.50 -36.36
N VAL A 455 23.67 -4.72 -35.87
CA VAL A 455 22.75 -5.13 -34.80
C VAL A 455 23.50 -5.41 -33.52
N MET A 456 23.13 -4.74 -32.42
CA MET A 456 23.66 -4.97 -31.09
C MET A 456 22.70 -5.80 -30.24
N LEU A 457 23.19 -6.88 -29.67
CA LEU A 457 22.40 -7.92 -28.99
C LEU A 457 23.10 -8.36 -27.72
N HIS A 458 22.32 -8.94 -26.81
CA HIS A 458 22.89 -9.68 -25.67
C HIS A 458 23.79 -10.83 -26.19
N PRO A 459 24.94 -11.14 -25.53
CA PRO A 459 25.88 -12.16 -26.00
C PRO A 459 25.27 -13.50 -26.35
N GLN A 460 24.37 -14.02 -25.52
CA GLN A 460 23.69 -15.31 -25.78
C GLN A 460 22.86 -15.31 -27.09
N VAL A 461 22.23 -14.21 -27.42
CA VAL A 461 21.45 -14.05 -28.66
C VAL A 461 22.39 -13.90 -29.87
N ALA A 462 23.45 -13.09 -29.70
CA ALA A 462 24.45 -12.90 -30.73
C ALA A 462 25.17 -14.22 -31.08
N ASP A 463 25.56 -15.00 -30.06
CA ASP A 463 26.19 -16.32 -30.22
C ASP A 463 25.25 -17.30 -30.92
N HIS A 464 23.96 -17.31 -30.57
CA HIS A 464 22.97 -18.17 -31.23
C HIS A 464 22.82 -17.81 -32.72
N ILE A 465 22.76 -16.52 -33.04
CA ILE A 465 22.67 -16.08 -34.46
C ILE A 465 23.93 -16.44 -35.24
N ASN A 466 25.12 -16.11 -34.70
CA ASN A 466 26.39 -16.32 -35.37
C ASN A 466 26.73 -17.81 -35.56
N ASN A 467 26.26 -18.68 -34.69
CA ASN A 467 26.52 -20.13 -34.76
C ASN A 467 25.36 -20.88 -35.43
N ALA A 468 24.13 -20.80 -34.90
CA ALA A 468 23.01 -21.59 -35.34
C ALA A 468 22.30 -21.03 -36.59
N LYS A 469 22.38 -19.70 -36.85
CA LYS A 469 21.75 -19.03 -38.00
C LYS A 469 22.76 -18.47 -39.03
N ARG A 470 24.04 -18.79 -38.91
CA ARG A 470 25.12 -18.31 -39.75
C ARG A 470 24.86 -18.51 -41.26
N THR A 471 24.39 -19.68 -41.67
CA THR A 471 24.08 -20.00 -43.07
C THR A 471 22.95 -19.13 -43.62
N THR A 472 21.93 -18.86 -42.81
CA THR A 472 20.80 -18.01 -43.18
C THR A 472 21.23 -16.55 -43.32
N LEU A 473 22.10 -16.09 -42.38
CA LEU A 473 22.65 -14.75 -42.42
C LEU A 473 23.51 -14.54 -43.68
N ALA A 474 24.43 -15.47 -43.99
CA ALA A 474 25.29 -15.43 -45.16
C ALA A 474 24.48 -15.45 -46.46
N ARG A 475 23.38 -16.21 -46.52
CA ARG A 475 22.48 -16.20 -47.68
C ARG A 475 21.80 -14.85 -47.83
N MET A 476 21.30 -14.22 -46.77
CA MET A 476 20.71 -12.89 -46.81
C MET A 476 21.72 -11.85 -47.36
N GLU A 477 22.98 -11.90 -46.91
CA GLU A 477 24.02 -10.99 -47.40
C GLU A 477 24.33 -11.21 -48.88
N ALA A 478 24.42 -12.47 -49.32
CA ALA A 478 24.70 -12.82 -50.71
C ALA A 478 23.55 -12.42 -51.66
N ASP A 479 22.29 -12.67 -51.25
CA ASP A 479 21.10 -12.39 -52.05
C ASP A 479 20.85 -10.89 -52.19
N THR A 480 21.25 -10.08 -51.23
CA THR A 480 20.94 -8.64 -51.19
C THR A 480 22.15 -7.74 -51.41
N HIS A 481 23.37 -8.31 -51.49
CA HIS A 481 24.65 -7.60 -51.58
C HIS A 481 24.90 -6.59 -50.40
N LYS A 482 24.26 -6.81 -49.23
CA LYS A 482 24.35 -5.96 -48.06
C LYS A 482 25.19 -6.64 -46.97
N ARG A 483 25.72 -5.86 -46.02
CA ARG A 483 26.50 -6.38 -44.92
C ARG A 483 25.73 -6.34 -43.62
N ILE A 484 25.79 -7.41 -42.82
CA ILE A 484 25.14 -7.53 -41.52
C ILE A 484 26.20 -7.84 -40.48
N HIS A 485 26.40 -6.91 -39.54
CA HIS A 485 27.31 -7.10 -38.40
C HIS A 485 26.52 -7.37 -37.16
N VAL A 486 26.67 -8.58 -36.61
CA VAL A 486 26.09 -8.96 -35.33
C VAL A 486 27.12 -8.69 -34.22
N LYS A 487 26.85 -7.69 -33.39
CA LYS A 487 27.72 -7.26 -32.27
C LYS A 487 27.10 -7.66 -30.92
N SER A 488 27.91 -8.13 -30.00
CA SER A 488 27.48 -8.44 -28.65
C SER A 488 27.66 -7.24 -27.72
N ASN A 489 26.66 -6.99 -26.84
CA ASN A 489 26.72 -6.03 -25.76
C ASN A 489 26.27 -6.71 -24.45
N PRO A 490 27.17 -6.95 -23.48
CA PRO A 490 26.84 -7.57 -22.20
C PRO A 490 25.82 -6.79 -21.36
N GLU A 491 25.74 -5.48 -21.55
CA GLU A 491 24.79 -4.61 -20.83
C GLU A 491 23.39 -4.60 -21.45
N ALA A 492 23.21 -5.15 -22.65
CA ALA A 492 21.92 -5.22 -23.29
C ALA A 492 21.01 -6.25 -22.59
N SER A 493 19.72 -5.96 -22.47
CA SER A 493 18.74 -6.96 -22.06
C SER A 493 18.59 -8.05 -23.11
N ILE A 494 18.29 -9.28 -22.69
CA ILE A 494 18.14 -10.44 -23.61
C ILE A 494 17.07 -10.19 -24.66
N ASP A 495 15.99 -9.50 -24.30
CA ASP A 495 14.83 -9.22 -25.16
C ASP A 495 14.98 -7.93 -25.98
N HIS A 496 16.12 -7.24 -25.88
CA HIS A 496 16.35 -5.97 -26.58
C HIS A 496 17.37 -6.12 -27.70
N ALA A 497 17.00 -5.66 -28.88
CA ALA A 497 17.87 -5.54 -30.03
C ALA A 497 17.91 -4.09 -30.50
N SER A 498 19.12 -3.53 -30.66
CA SER A 498 19.28 -2.21 -31.27
C SER A 498 19.89 -2.33 -32.66
N TYR A 499 19.34 -1.57 -33.60
CA TYR A 499 19.72 -1.61 -34.99
C TYR A 499 20.26 -0.25 -35.42
N ARG A 500 21.42 -0.27 -36.11
CA ARG A 500 21.99 0.90 -36.76
C ARG A 500 22.15 0.58 -38.25
N CYS A 501 21.44 1.32 -39.08
CA CYS A 501 21.44 1.13 -40.51
C CYS A 501 22.26 2.25 -41.18
N LEU A 502 23.13 1.90 -42.14
CA LEU A 502 23.95 2.85 -42.88
C LEU A 502 23.68 2.71 -44.39
N ASP A 503 23.74 3.82 -45.12
CA ASP A 503 23.69 3.86 -46.59
C ASP A 503 25.07 3.55 -47.19
N ASP A 504 25.17 3.54 -48.54
CA ASP A 504 26.42 3.33 -49.26
C ASP A 504 27.49 4.40 -48.99
N ARG A 505 27.11 5.56 -48.45
CA ARG A 505 27.99 6.66 -48.08
C ARG A 505 28.41 6.65 -46.62
N GLY A 506 27.91 5.67 -45.85
CA GLY A 506 28.17 5.55 -44.39
C GLY A 506 27.31 6.49 -43.55
N SER A 507 26.30 7.15 -44.12
CA SER A 507 25.39 7.99 -43.35
C SER A 507 24.30 7.13 -42.70
N GLU A 508 23.86 7.52 -41.49
CA GLU A 508 22.88 6.77 -40.74
C GLU A 508 21.47 6.97 -41.31
N VAL A 509 20.82 5.87 -41.66
CA VAL A 509 19.45 5.81 -42.15
C VAL A 509 18.54 5.38 -41.01
N ARG A 510 17.45 6.12 -40.73
CA ARG A 510 16.51 5.76 -39.69
C ARG A 510 15.83 4.41 -39.96
N ALA A 511 15.95 3.48 -39.07
CA ALA A 511 15.30 2.16 -39.11
C ALA A 511 13.76 2.23 -38.98
N ASP A 512 13.25 3.29 -38.36
CA ASP A 512 11.81 3.54 -38.08
C ASP A 512 11.05 4.08 -39.30
N LEU A 513 11.14 3.44 -40.42
CA LEU A 513 10.29 3.77 -41.56
C LEU A 513 8.93 3.05 -41.42
N PRO A 514 7.80 3.71 -41.74
CA PRO A 514 6.48 3.11 -41.59
C PRO A 514 6.41 1.77 -42.34
N LEU A 515 5.76 0.79 -41.70
CA LEU A 515 5.46 -0.48 -42.36
C LEU A 515 4.73 -0.22 -43.67
N PRO A 516 4.99 -1.01 -44.72
CA PRO A 516 4.19 -0.93 -45.96
C PRO A 516 2.71 -1.07 -45.59
N PRO A 517 1.79 -0.38 -46.31
CA PRO A 517 0.37 -0.48 -46.02
C PRO A 517 -0.06 -1.96 -45.94
N ALA A 518 -0.91 -2.28 -44.98
CA ALA A 518 -1.43 -3.63 -44.85
C ALA A 518 -1.99 -4.12 -46.21
N PRO A 519 -1.75 -5.38 -46.58
CA PRO A 519 -2.35 -5.92 -47.79
C PRO A 519 -3.88 -5.75 -47.71
N PRO A 520 -4.54 -5.50 -48.86
CA PRO A 520 -5.99 -5.35 -48.90
C PRO A 520 -6.64 -6.57 -48.22
N PRO A 521 -7.75 -6.39 -47.48
CA PRO A 521 -8.43 -7.51 -46.86
C PRO A 521 -8.77 -8.56 -47.92
N LEU A 522 -8.54 -9.82 -47.54
CA LEU A 522 -8.93 -10.93 -48.37
C LEU A 522 -10.41 -10.80 -48.76
N PRO A 523 -10.78 -11.09 -50.03
CA PRO A 523 -12.18 -11.08 -50.43
C PRO A 523 -12.97 -12.02 -49.48
N PRO A 524 -14.20 -11.65 -49.15
CA PRO A 524 -15.02 -12.52 -48.33
C PRO A 524 -15.12 -13.90 -48.95
N PRO A 525 -15.12 -14.96 -48.13
CA PRO A 525 -15.31 -16.30 -48.66
C PRO A 525 -16.60 -16.36 -49.50
N PRO A 526 -16.62 -17.14 -50.60
CA PRO A 526 -17.84 -17.30 -51.41
C PRO A 526 -18.98 -17.75 -50.48
N PRO A 527 -20.21 -17.29 -50.73
CA PRO A 527 -21.35 -17.71 -49.92
C PRO A 527 -21.43 -19.24 -49.92
N GLU A 528 -21.54 -19.81 -48.73
CA GLU A 528 -21.76 -21.24 -48.57
C GLU A 528 -23.03 -21.63 -49.34
N GLU A 529 -22.93 -22.56 -50.25
CA GLU A 529 -24.08 -23.17 -50.94
C GLU A 529 -24.98 -23.77 -49.85
N PRO A 530 -26.31 -23.57 -49.91
CA PRO A 530 -27.20 -24.10 -48.91
C PRO A 530 -27.05 -25.62 -48.87
N SER A 531 -26.62 -26.16 -47.72
CA SER A 531 -26.56 -27.57 -47.39
C SER A 531 -27.94 -28.17 -47.72
N GLU A 532 -27.96 -29.18 -48.59
CA GLU A 532 -29.17 -29.95 -48.91
C GLU A 532 -29.82 -30.43 -47.61
N ALA A 533 -31.13 -30.16 -47.51
CA ALA A 533 -31.94 -30.47 -46.35
C ALA A 533 -31.81 -31.95 -45.97
N GLU A 534 -31.39 -32.21 -44.74
CA GLU A 534 -31.49 -33.54 -44.13
C GLU A 534 -32.94 -34.03 -44.16
N THR A 535 -33.16 -35.09 -44.89
CA THR A 535 -34.42 -35.86 -44.91
C THR A 535 -34.71 -36.37 -43.49
N PRO A 536 -35.91 -36.17 -42.92
CA PRO A 536 -36.22 -36.68 -41.59
C PRO A 536 -36.26 -38.22 -41.60
N LEU A 537 -35.53 -38.81 -40.66
CA LEU A 537 -35.59 -40.24 -40.38
C LEU A 537 -37.00 -40.63 -39.87
N PRO A 538 -37.54 -41.82 -40.31
CA PRO A 538 -38.86 -42.25 -39.86
C PRO A 538 -38.86 -42.69 -38.39
N ASP A 539 -39.95 -42.32 -37.73
CA ASP A 539 -40.25 -42.68 -36.33
C ASP A 539 -40.18 -44.17 -36.11
N THR A 540 -39.41 -44.61 -35.12
CA THR A 540 -39.46 -45.95 -34.54
C THR A 540 -40.57 -46.01 -33.50
N PRO A 541 -41.45 -47.06 -33.49
CA PRO A 541 -42.52 -47.15 -32.50
C PRO A 541 -41.98 -47.58 -31.14
N GLU A 542 -42.54 -47.00 -30.11
CA GLU A 542 -42.38 -47.33 -28.69
C GLU A 542 -42.79 -48.81 -28.43
N GLU A 543 -41.97 -49.56 -27.72
CA GLU A 543 -42.33 -50.60 -26.77
C GLU A 543 -41.61 -50.42 -25.43
#